data_25fef671fa951e52538a05ddb9bbb27d
#
_entry.id   25fef671fa951e52538a05ddb9bbb27d
#
_cell.length_a   1.000
_cell.length_b   1.000
_cell.length_c   1.000
_cell.angle_alpha   90.00
_cell.angle_beta   90.00
_cell.angle_gamma   90.00
#
_symmetry.space_group_name_H-M   'P 1'
#
loop_
_entity.id
_entity.type
_entity.pdbx_description
1 polymer ?
#
loop_
_entity_poly.entity_id
_entity_poly.type
_entity_poly.pdbx_seq_one_letter_code
_entity_poly.pdbx_strand_id
1 'polypeptide(L)'
;MGADRAGQEEEQTLHIYGPKGTKVYLSHLFKSFAAKDIIPYEVHEVKSGKILETDEFVMETQPLEHSTPCIGYSFREKDKLRINVAKAKKLGLDGPILGKLQQGQDVMFKGKKIKHREVTYSVAGKKISYVTDTIPCRGAELLAKDADLLICEGTHLDEIKEKTEKAKHMTVRQAALIASENNAQKLVITHVSQRYKEPSEMLEEARTYFDNSVIAEDFMKFNL
;
A
#
# COMPACT_ATOMS: atom_id res chain seq x y z
N MET A 1 -40.22 1.01 -30.79
CA MET A 1 -40.06 -0.06 -29.76
C MET A 1 -38.66 0.08 -29.20
N GLY A 2 -38.49 0.90 -28.14
CA GLY A 2 -37.26 1.07 -27.44
C GLY A 2 -37.11 -0.04 -26.39
N ALA A 3 -36.10 -0.85 -26.47
CA ALA A 3 -35.80 -1.84 -25.46
C ALA A 3 -35.11 -1.14 -24.29
N ASP A 4 -35.79 -1.10 -23.16
CA ASP A 4 -35.22 -0.72 -21.87
C ASP A 4 -34.03 -1.66 -21.54
N ARG A 5 -32.81 -1.12 -21.65
CA ARG A 5 -31.66 -1.68 -20.95
C ARG A 5 -31.60 -1.01 -19.57
N ALA A 6 -32.51 -1.41 -18.70
CA ALA A 6 -32.24 -1.27 -17.27
C ALA A 6 -31.12 -2.26 -16.91
N GLY A 7 -29.87 -1.79 -16.99
CA GLY A 7 -28.75 -2.49 -16.41
C GLY A 7 -29.02 -2.55 -14.90
N GLN A 8 -29.10 -3.76 -14.36
CA GLN A 8 -28.97 -3.97 -12.93
C GLN A 8 -27.56 -3.48 -12.58
N GLU A 9 -27.45 -2.25 -12.05
CA GLU A 9 -26.29 -1.84 -11.28
C GLU A 9 -26.29 -2.77 -10.06
N GLU A 10 -25.39 -3.75 -10.04
CA GLU A 10 -25.09 -4.47 -8.81
C GLU A 10 -24.72 -3.39 -7.78
N GLU A 11 -25.53 -3.25 -6.73
CA GLU A 11 -25.23 -2.35 -5.62
C GLU A 11 -23.87 -2.75 -5.05
N GLN A 12 -22.83 -2.01 -5.39
CA GLN A 12 -21.47 -2.27 -4.92
C GLN A 12 -21.40 -1.95 -3.43
N THR A 13 -21.22 -2.97 -2.61
CA THR A 13 -21.00 -2.82 -1.18
C THR A 13 -19.59 -2.32 -0.92
N LEU A 14 -19.46 -1.21 -0.18
CA LEU A 14 -18.16 -0.69 0.27
C LEU A 14 -17.65 -1.50 1.46
N HIS A 15 -16.51 -2.17 1.31
CA HIS A 15 -15.85 -2.86 2.41
C HIS A 15 -14.86 -1.93 3.11
N ILE A 16 -15.05 -1.71 4.42
CA ILE A 16 -14.24 -0.83 5.27
C ILE A 16 -13.47 -1.69 6.26
N TYR A 17 -12.14 -1.66 6.19
CA TYR A 17 -11.26 -2.38 7.10
C TYR A 17 -10.63 -1.41 8.09
N GLY A 18 -10.79 -1.67 9.40
CA GLY A 18 -10.26 -0.78 10.43
C GLY A 18 -9.98 -1.51 11.75
N PRO A 19 -9.37 -0.83 12.74
CA PRO A 19 -9.10 -1.40 14.06
C PRO A 19 -10.39 -1.62 14.85
N LYS A 20 -10.28 -2.30 15.98
CA LYS A 20 -11.40 -2.47 16.93
C LYS A 20 -12.03 -1.11 17.31
N GLY A 21 -13.34 -1.01 17.22
CA GLY A 21 -14.13 0.20 17.46
C GLY A 21 -14.60 0.91 16.18
N THR A 22 -14.02 0.59 15.02
CA THR A 22 -14.38 1.22 13.72
C THR A 22 -15.89 1.14 13.46
N LYS A 23 -16.52 -0.02 13.69
CA LYS A 23 -17.95 -0.21 13.48
C LYS A 23 -18.80 0.76 14.32
N VAL A 24 -18.44 0.95 15.57
CA VAL A 24 -19.15 1.85 16.50
C VAL A 24 -18.98 3.30 16.06
N TYR A 25 -17.73 3.73 15.79
CA TYR A 25 -17.44 5.11 15.40
C TYR A 25 -18.11 5.48 14.07
N LEU A 26 -18.05 4.62 13.06
CA LEU A 26 -18.74 4.85 11.78
C LEU A 26 -20.26 4.91 11.95
N SER A 27 -20.84 4.03 12.79
CA SER A 27 -22.27 4.09 13.10
C SER A 27 -22.67 5.43 13.70
N HIS A 28 -21.86 5.98 14.63
CA HIS A 28 -22.12 7.29 15.23
C HIS A 28 -21.94 8.41 14.20
N LEU A 29 -20.90 8.34 13.38
CA LEU A 29 -20.64 9.32 12.31
C LEU A 29 -21.82 9.39 11.35
N PHE A 30 -22.26 8.26 10.79
CA PHE A 30 -23.36 8.24 9.84
C PHE A 30 -24.70 8.66 10.45
N LYS A 31 -24.94 8.40 11.73
CA LYS A 31 -26.12 8.92 12.44
C LYS A 31 -26.10 10.43 12.62
N SER A 32 -24.92 11.06 12.60
CA SER A 32 -24.78 12.51 12.72
C SER A 32 -25.11 13.24 11.42
N PHE A 33 -25.09 12.56 10.29
CA PHE A 33 -25.47 13.12 9.00
C PHE A 33 -26.92 12.72 8.66
N ALA A 34 -27.71 13.69 8.25
CA ALA A 34 -29.07 13.46 7.73
C ALA A 34 -29.07 12.86 6.31
N ALA A 35 -28.08 12.06 5.96
CA ALA A 35 -27.96 11.43 4.65
C ALA A 35 -28.98 10.32 4.51
N LYS A 36 -29.84 10.42 3.48
CA LYS A 36 -30.88 9.42 3.20
C LYS A 36 -30.38 8.25 2.35
N ASP A 37 -29.35 8.49 1.52
CA ASP A 37 -28.81 7.53 0.56
C ASP A 37 -27.36 7.22 0.92
N ILE A 38 -27.18 6.31 1.87
CA ILE A 38 -25.85 5.80 2.24
C ILE A 38 -25.55 4.61 1.33
N ILE A 39 -24.40 4.61 0.67
CA ILE A 39 -23.90 3.45 -0.07
C ILE A 39 -23.86 2.24 0.88
N PRO A 40 -24.36 1.06 0.47
CA PRO A 40 -24.23 -0.14 1.29
C PRO A 40 -22.77 -0.36 1.70
N TYR A 41 -22.54 -0.58 2.97
CA TYR A 41 -21.17 -0.79 3.48
C TYR A 41 -21.11 -1.94 4.50
N GLU A 42 -19.97 -2.58 4.53
CA GLU A 42 -19.63 -3.62 5.49
C GLU A 42 -18.33 -3.27 6.23
N VAL A 43 -18.34 -3.31 7.55
CA VAL A 43 -17.17 -2.98 8.38
C VAL A 43 -16.54 -4.26 8.88
N HIS A 44 -15.25 -4.42 8.56
CA HIS A 44 -14.38 -5.50 9.01
C HIS A 44 -13.39 -4.94 10.05
N GLU A 45 -13.60 -5.29 11.32
CA GLU A 45 -12.63 -4.96 12.37
C GLU A 45 -11.50 -5.98 12.33
N VAL A 46 -10.30 -5.51 12.00
CA VAL A 46 -9.10 -6.30 11.81
C VAL A 46 -8.02 -5.93 12.80
N LYS A 47 -7.07 -6.84 13.05
CA LYS A 47 -5.98 -6.63 14.01
C LYS A 47 -4.61 -6.67 13.34
N SER A 48 -4.31 -7.76 12.68
CA SER A 48 -3.02 -7.97 11.98
C SER A 48 -3.12 -9.08 10.95
N GLY A 49 -2.22 -9.05 9.97
CA GLY A 49 -2.11 -10.07 8.94
C GLY A 49 -2.86 -9.70 7.67
N LYS A 50 -3.09 -10.71 6.85
CA LYS A 50 -3.72 -10.56 5.53
C LYS A 50 -5.21 -10.29 5.70
N ILE A 51 -5.69 -9.21 5.08
CA ILE A 51 -7.11 -8.78 5.12
C ILE A 51 -7.81 -8.97 3.79
N LEU A 52 -7.07 -8.94 2.68
CA LEU A 52 -7.61 -9.17 1.34
C LEU A 52 -6.53 -9.80 0.46
N GLU A 53 -6.93 -10.77 -0.34
CA GLU A 53 -6.07 -11.34 -1.38
C GLU A 53 -6.88 -11.61 -2.65
N THR A 54 -6.33 -11.18 -3.76
CA THR A 54 -6.83 -11.45 -5.11
C THR A 54 -5.75 -12.17 -5.92
N ASP A 55 -6.02 -12.45 -7.18
CA ASP A 55 -5.00 -13.00 -8.09
C ASP A 55 -3.88 -11.97 -8.41
N GLU A 56 -4.13 -10.67 -8.19
CA GLU A 56 -3.23 -9.59 -8.55
C GLU A 56 -2.46 -9.00 -7.38
N PHE A 57 -3.05 -8.96 -6.17
CA PHE A 57 -2.44 -8.31 -5.00
C PHE A 57 -2.84 -8.94 -3.67
N VAL A 58 -2.11 -8.56 -2.64
CA VAL A 58 -2.38 -8.87 -1.23
C VAL A 58 -2.41 -7.57 -0.44
N MET A 59 -3.39 -7.40 0.43
CA MET A 59 -3.42 -6.35 1.45
C MET A 59 -3.23 -6.94 2.83
N GLU A 60 -2.35 -6.34 3.60
CA GLU A 60 -2.04 -6.74 4.97
C GLU A 60 -2.12 -5.54 5.91
N THR A 61 -2.31 -5.80 7.19
CA THR A 61 -2.34 -4.79 8.24
C THR A 61 -1.49 -5.21 9.43
N GLN A 62 -0.94 -4.23 10.14
CA GLN A 62 -0.22 -4.41 11.39
C GLN A 62 -0.72 -3.42 12.44
N PRO A 63 -0.78 -3.83 13.72
CA PRO A 63 -1.12 -2.92 14.81
C PRO A 63 -0.02 -1.87 14.98
N LEU A 64 -0.44 -0.65 15.24
CA LEU A 64 0.41 0.49 15.56
C LEU A 64 0.17 0.94 17.00
N GLU A 65 1.12 1.70 17.56
CA GLU A 65 1.09 2.15 18.95
C GLU A 65 0.72 3.63 19.07
N HIS A 66 -0.57 3.89 19.19
CA HIS A 66 -1.11 5.23 19.39
C HIS A 66 -2.02 5.31 20.62
N SER A 67 -2.55 6.49 20.93
CA SER A 67 -3.48 6.72 22.07
C SER A 67 -4.82 6.01 21.88
N THR A 68 -5.21 5.72 20.65
CA THR A 68 -6.41 4.97 20.26
C THR A 68 -6.00 3.73 19.45
N PRO A 69 -6.85 2.70 19.33
CA PRO A 69 -6.57 1.58 18.46
C PRO A 69 -6.22 2.05 17.06
N CYS A 70 -5.03 1.70 16.60
CA CYS A 70 -4.48 2.15 15.32
C CYS A 70 -3.87 0.98 14.55
N ILE A 71 -3.99 0.98 13.24
CA ILE A 71 -3.39 -0.01 12.34
C ILE A 71 -2.80 0.70 11.13
N GLY A 72 -1.69 0.16 10.64
CA GLY A 72 -1.15 0.52 9.34
C GLY A 72 -1.44 -0.56 8.31
N TYR A 73 -1.24 -0.23 7.04
CA TYR A 73 -1.57 -1.08 5.91
C TYR A 73 -0.39 -1.27 4.98
N SER A 74 -0.33 -2.42 4.31
CA SER A 74 0.46 -2.58 3.11
C SER A 74 -0.38 -3.16 1.98
N PHE A 75 -0.13 -2.65 0.79
CA PHE A 75 -0.59 -3.20 -0.48
C PHE A 75 0.62 -3.76 -1.21
N ARG A 76 0.55 -5.02 -1.63
CA ARG A 76 1.63 -5.66 -2.37
C ARG A 76 1.07 -6.36 -3.61
N GLU A 77 1.49 -5.90 -4.78
CA GLU A 77 1.21 -6.63 -6.02
C GLU A 77 1.87 -8.01 -6.00
N LYS A 78 1.21 -8.99 -6.59
CA LYS A 78 1.84 -10.29 -6.86
C LYS A 78 2.81 -10.18 -8.04
N ASP A 79 3.87 -10.99 -8.00
CA ASP A 79 4.82 -11.07 -9.10
C ASP A 79 4.10 -11.45 -10.40
N LYS A 80 4.49 -10.82 -11.50
CA LYS A 80 3.90 -11.06 -12.82
C LYS A 80 4.92 -11.65 -13.78
N LEU A 81 4.52 -12.71 -14.49
CA LEU A 81 5.33 -13.20 -15.59
C LEU A 81 5.20 -12.27 -16.79
N ARG A 82 6.33 -11.96 -17.41
CA ARG A 82 6.41 -11.20 -18.66
C ARG A 82 7.07 -12.03 -19.74
N ILE A 83 6.61 -11.88 -20.98
CA ILE A 83 7.19 -12.58 -22.13
C ILE A 83 8.55 -11.98 -22.48
N ASN A 84 9.56 -12.84 -22.60
CA ASN A 84 10.81 -12.49 -23.25
C ASN A 84 10.61 -12.52 -24.77
N VAL A 85 10.33 -11.35 -25.35
CA VAL A 85 9.97 -11.20 -26.76
C VAL A 85 11.03 -11.80 -27.70
N ALA A 86 12.32 -11.66 -27.37
CA ALA A 86 13.41 -12.19 -28.19
C ALA A 86 13.39 -13.72 -28.21
N LYS A 87 13.17 -14.37 -27.04
CA LYS A 87 13.07 -15.83 -26.96
C LYS A 87 11.79 -16.34 -27.65
N ALA A 88 10.66 -15.66 -27.46
CA ALA A 88 9.41 -16.02 -28.11
C ALA A 88 9.52 -15.98 -29.64
N LYS A 89 10.10 -14.90 -30.18
CA LYS A 89 10.36 -14.77 -31.64
C LYS A 89 11.28 -15.87 -32.21
N LYS A 90 12.35 -16.23 -31.46
CA LYS A 90 13.27 -17.33 -31.88
C LYS A 90 12.54 -18.67 -32.01
N LEU A 91 11.51 -18.91 -31.21
CA LEU A 91 10.69 -20.12 -31.20
C LEU A 91 9.47 -20.00 -32.14
N GLY A 92 9.28 -18.84 -32.78
CA GLY A 92 8.13 -18.57 -33.66
C GLY A 92 6.79 -18.52 -32.90
N LEU A 93 6.83 -18.16 -31.63
CA LEU A 93 5.64 -18.06 -30.78
C LEU A 93 5.00 -16.68 -30.93
N ASP A 94 3.69 -16.66 -31.15
CA ASP A 94 2.89 -15.44 -31.30
C ASP A 94 1.44 -15.65 -30.83
N GLY A 95 0.66 -14.57 -30.82
CA GLY A 95 -0.78 -14.61 -30.57
C GLY A 95 -1.16 -15.17 -29.21
N PRO A 96 -2.33 -15.86 -29.08
CA PRO A 96 -2.91 -16.28 -27.80
C PRO A 96 -2.04 -17.25 -26.99
N ILE A 97 -1.09 -17.94 -27.64
CA ILE A 97 -0.20 -18.89 -26.96
C ILE A 97 0.72 -18.18 -25.98
N LEU A 98 1.11 -16.93 -26.26
CA LEU A 98 1.90 -16.10 -25.35
C LEU A 98 1.14 -15.79 -24.07
N GLY A 99 -0.17 -15.55 -24.15
CA GLY A 99 -1.02 -15.33 -22.98
C GLY A 99 -1.02 -16.51 -22.01
N LYS A 100 -1.13 -17.76 -22.54
CA LYS A 100 -1.05 -18.98 -21.70
C LYS A 100 0.31 -19.11 -21.01
N LEU A 101 1.40 -18.87 -21.75
CA LEU A 101 2.76 -18.90 -21.20
C LEU A 101 2.96 -17.82 -20.12
N GLN A 102 2.39 -16.63 -20.33
CA GLN A 102 2.42 -15.54 -19.35
C GLN A 102 1.60 -15.83 -18.07
N GLN A 103 0.59 -16.70 -18.18
CA GLN A 103 -0.16 -17.24 -17.04
C GLN A 103 0.55 -18.41 -16.34
N GLY A 104 1.80 -18.73 -16.74
CA GLY A 104 2.57 -19.83 -16.16
C GLY A 104 2.21 -21.21 -16.69
N GLN A 105 1.44 -21.29 -17.78
CA GLN A 105 1.04 -22.56 -18.40
C GLN A 105 2.06 -23.00 -19.45
N ASP A 106 2.47 -24.27 -19.40
CA ASP A 106 3.23 -24.88 -20.47
C ASP A 106 2.32 -25.17 -21.67
N VAL A 107 2.82 -25.04 -22.88
CA VAL A 107 2.04 -25.21 -24.10
C VAL A 107 2.69 -26.20 -25.07
N MET A 108 1.87 -26.85 -25.90
CA MET A 108 2.35 -27.62 -27.06
C MET A 108 2.38 -26.71 -28.29
N PHE A 109 3.53 -26.62 -28.96
CA PHE A 109 3.70 -25.83 -30.16
C PHE A 109 4.54 -26.61 -31.19
N LYS A 110 4.00 -26.82 -32.39
CA LYS A 110 4.65 -27.58 -33.46
C LYS A 110 5.21 -28.94 -33.02
N GLY A 111 4.44 -29.68 -32.20
CA GLY A 111 4.82 -30.99 -31.67
C GLY A 111 5.83 -30.99 -30.54
N LYS A 112 6.26 -29.82 -30.02
CA LYS A 112 7.18 -29.67 -28.88
C LYS A 112 6.48 -29.06 -27.71
N LYS A 113 6.79 -29.52 -26.50
CA LYS A 113 6.36 -28.88 -25.26
C LYS A 113 7.28 -27.70 -24.94
N ILE A 114 6.70 -26.49 -24.91
CA ILE A 114 7.37 -25.26 -24.51
C ILE A 114 6.99 -24.97 -23.06
N LYS A 115 7.97 -24.92 -22.18
CA LYS A 115 7.74 -24.54 -20.77
C LYS A 115 7.68 -23.01 -20.68
N HIS A 116 6.73 -22.48 -19.89
CA HIS A 116 6.56 -21.03 -19.71
C HIS A 116 7.88 -20.36 -19.31
N ARG A 117 8.66 -20.97 -18.38
CA ARG A 117 9.96 -20.45 -17.88
C ARG A 117 11.03 -20.30 -18.97
N GLU A 118 10.88 -20.94 -20.12
CA GLU A 118 11.82 -20.81 -21.23
C GLU A 118 11.69 -19.47 -21.95
N VAL A 119 10.49 -18.89 -21.92
CA VAL A 119 10.13 -17.68 -22.68
C VAL A 119 9.53 -16.58 -21.81
N THR A 120 9.49 -16.77 -20.50
CA THR A 120 9.05 -15.73 -19.58
C THR A 120 10.17 -15.37 -18.59
N TYR A 121 9.97 -14.25 -17.91
CA TYR A 121 10.73 -13.81 -16.73
C TYR A 121 9.76 -13.21 -15.71
N SER A 122 10.09 -13.30 -14.43
CA SER A 122 9.29 -12.69 -13.37
C SER A 122 9.66 -11.22 -13.22
N VAL A 123 8.63 -10.40 -13.05
CA VAL A 123 8.74 -9.01 -12.60
C VAL A 123 8.14 -8.96 -11.22
N ALA A 124 8.94 -8.53 -10.25
CA ALA A 124 8.50 -8.39 -8.87
C ALA A 124 7.34 -7.39 -8.78
N GLY A 125 6.34 -7.74 -8.00
CA GLY A 125 5.25 -6.84 -7.67
C GLY A 125 5.73 -5.73 -6.72
N LYS A 126 5.06 -4.59 -6.76
CA LYS A 126 5.38 -3.42 -5.94
C LYS A 126 4.68 -3.47 -4.59
N LYS A 127 5.38 -3.01 -3.54
CA LYS A 127 4.84 -2.89 -2.18
C LYS A 127 4.74 -1.43 -1.78
N ILE A 128 3.54 -1.00 -1.41
CA ILE A 128 3.26 0.31 -0.83
C ILE A 128 2.81 0.08 0.60
N SER A 129 3.39 0.79 1.56
CA SER A 129 3.00 0.71 2.97
C SER A 129 2.61 2.08 3.50
N TYR A 130 1.58 2.10 4.34
CA TYR A 130 1.07 3.29 5.00
C TYR A 130 1.11 3.10 6.51
N VAL A 131 1.93 3.88 7.16
CA VAL A 131 2.11 3.94 8.62
C VAL A 131 1.60 5.30 9.09
N THR A 132 0.43 5.30 9.71
CA THR A 132 -0.19 6.50 10.28
C THR A 132 0.25 6.69 11.73
N ASP A 133 -0.43 7.51 12.49
CA ASP A 133 -0.12 8.00 13.83
C ASP A 133 0.37 6.90 14.78
N THR A 134 1.63 6.95 15.15
CA THR A 134 2.27 5.93 16.00
C THR A 134 3.63 6.38 16.52
N ILE A 135 4.04 5.84 17.68
CA ILE A 135 5.48 5.81 18.02
C ILE A 135 6.19 4.72 17.21
N PRO A 136 7.53 4.72 17.14
CA PRO A 136 8.29 3.61 16.58
C PRO A 136 7.86 2.30 17.24
N CYS A 137 7.43 1.33 16.44
CA CYS A 137 6.94 0.06 16.94
C CYS A 137 7.15 -1.07 15.93
N ARG A 138 7.03 -2.30 16.41
CA ARG A 138 7.22 -3.48 15.57
C ARG A 138 6.27 -3.53 14.36
N GLY A 139 5.05 -3.03 14.49
CA GLY A 139 4.09 -2.94 13.38
C GLY A 139 4.57 -2.04 12.25
N ALA A 140 5.12 -0.87 12.59
CA ALA A 140 5.70 0.07 11.63
C ALA A 140 6.91 -0.55 10.89
N GLU A 141 7.81 -1.25 11.60
CA GLU A 141 8.94 -1.96 10.99
C GLU A 141 8.50 -3.03 10.00
N LEU A 142 7.52 -3.87 10.39
CA LEU A 142 7.00 -4.95 9.52
C LEU A 142 6.34 -4.39 8.25
N LEU A 143 5.65 -3.27 8.35
CA LEU A 143 5.08 -2.58 7.21
C LEU A 143 6.17 -1.99 6.31
N ALA A 144 7.18 -1.34 6.90
CA ALA A 144 8.29 -0.72 6.18
C ALA A 144 9.16 -1.74 5.42
N LYS A 145 9.24 -2.97 5.94
CA LYS A 145 10.13 -4.00 5.40
C LYS A 145 9.94 -4.21 3.90
N ASP A 146 11.02 -3.98 3.14
CA ASP A 146 11.09 -4.11 1.68
C ASP A 146 9.96 -3.35 0.93
N ALA A 147 9.51 -2.20 1.45
CA ALA A 147 8.52 -1.36 0.79
C ALA A 147 9.16 -0.58 -0.37
N ASP A 148 8.59 -0.63 -1.56
CA ASP A 148 8.98 0.25 -2.68
C ASP A 148 8.62 1.71 -2.36
N LEU A 149 7.49 1.92 -1.65
CA LEU A 149 7.06 3.21 -1.13
C LEU A 149 6.55 3.04 0.30
N LEU A 150 7.21 3.69 1.24
CA LEU A 150 6.77 3.83 2.62
C LEU A 150 6.19 5.24 2.81
N ILE A 151 4.89 5.33 3.06
CA ILE A 151 4.22 6.55 3.49
C ILE A 151 4.11 6.46 5.01
N CYS A 152 4.79 7.35 5.72
CA CYS A 152 4.93 7.27 7.17
C CYS A 152 4.71 8.63 7.81
N GLU A 153 4.10 8.65 9.00
CA GLU A 153 4.10 9.87 9.79
C GLU A 153 5.52 10.29 10.13
N GLY A 154 5.71 11.59 10.33
CA GLY A 154 6.92 12.20 10.87
C GLY A 154 6.54 13.58 11.38
N THR A 155 5.89 13.61 12.55
CA THR A 155 5.15 14.79 13.02
C THR A 155 6.08 15.94 13.39
N HIS A 156 7.27 15.66 13.94
CA HIS A 156 8.18 16.68 14.46
C HIS A 156 9.66 16.40 14.12
N LEU A 157 10.50 17.43 14.29
CA LEU A 157 11.96 17.29 14.36
C LEU A 157 12.38 16.55 15.66
N ASP A 158 13.55 15.92 15.65
CA ASP A 158 14.04 15.10 16.77
C ASP A 158 14.39 15.94 18.02
N GLU A 159 14.59 17.25 17.88
CA GLU A 159 14.83 18.18 19.01
C GLU A 159 13.73 18.16 20.08
N ILE A 160 12.49 17.77 19.71
CA ILE A 160 11.36 17.66 20.65
C ILE A 160 10.83 16.22 20.78
N LYS A 161 11.71 15.23 20.57
CA LYS A 161 11.41 13.79 20.58
C LYS A 161 10.58 13.36 21.79
N GLU A 162 11.01 13.71 23.01
CA GLU A 162 10.28 13.32 24.23
C GLU A 162 8.82 13.78 24.23
N LYS A 163 8.56 14.99 23.71
CA LYS A 163 7.23 15.55 23.59
C LYS A 163 6.41 14.84 22.53
N THR A 164 7.06 14.49 21.43
CA THR A 164 6.49 13.76 20.30
C THR A 164 6.06 12.36 20.73
N GLU A 165 6.93 11.60 21.38
CA GLU A 165 6.64 10.25 21.88
C GLU A 165 5.57 10.26 22.99
N LYS A 166 5.55 11.29 23.84
CA LYS A 166 4.47 11.47 24.84
C LYS A 166 3.12 11.69 24.19
N ALA A 167 3.07 12.34 23.03
CA ALA A 167 1.88 12.51 22.21
C ALA A 167 1.55 11.28 21.35
N LYS A 168 2.36 10.21 21.42
CA LYS A 168 2.22 8.98 20.64
C LYS A 168 2.42 9.17 19.13
N HIS A 169 3.40 10.01 18.77
CA HIS A 169 3.86 10.25 17.41
C HIS A 169 5.36 9.98 17.28
N MET A 170 5.88 10.02 16.07
CA MET A 170 7.32 9.90 15.82
C MET A 170 7.90 11.15 15.18
N THR A 171 9.22 11.29 15.29
CA THR A 171 9.99 12.34 14.62
C THR A 171 10.33 11.92 13.19
N VAL A 172 10.66 12.88 12.33
CA VAL A 172 11.12 12.60 10.96
C VAL A 172 12.39 11.73 10.94
N ARG A 173 13.27 11.90 11.93
CA ARG A 173 14.43 11.03 12.15
C ARG A 173 14.01 9.59 12.40
N GLN A 174 13.05 9.36 13.29
CA GLN A 174 12.56 8.02 13.59
C GLN A 174 11.92 7.35 12.36
N ALA A 175 11.11 8.09 11.59
CA ALA A 175 10.54 7.60 10.33
C ALA A 175 11.62 7.24 9.31
N ALA A 176 12.66 8.08 9.18
CA ALA A 176 13.80 7.85 8.27
C ALA A 176 14.63 6.62 8.69
N LEU A 177 14.85 6.42 10.00
CA LEU A 177 15.53 5.23 10.51
C LEU A 177 14.72 3.96 10.25
N ILE A 178 13.40 3.97 10.48
CA ILE A 178 12.53 2.84 10.14
C ILE A 178 12.63 2.50 8.65
N ALA A 179 12.62 3.50 7.77
CA ALA A 179 12.77 3.29 6.32
C ALA A 179 14.12 2.65 5.97
N SER A 180 15.21 3.20 6.50
CA SER A 180 16.58 2.75 6.24
C SER A 180 16.84 1.34 6.75
N GLU A 181 16.49 1.06 8.01
CA GLU A 181 16.74 -0.23 8.66
C GLU A 181 15.89 -1.37 8.11
N ASN A 182 14.76 -1.06 7.47
CA ASN A 182 13.85 -2.04 6.89
C ASN A 182 13.87 -2.08 5.35
N ASN A 183 14.94 -1.57 4.73
CA ASN A 183 15.18 -1.64 3.29
C ASN A 183 14.04 -1.07 2.43
N ALA A 184 13.36 -0.01 2.91
CA ALA A 184 12.42 0.72 2.07
C ALA A 184 13.17 1.41 0.91
N GLN A 185 12.52 1.58 -0.24
CA GLN A 185 13.17 2.20 -1.39
C GLN A 185 12.94 3.72 -1.43
N LYS A 186 11.81 4.17 -0.96
CA LYS A 186 11.44 5.59 -0.86
C LYS A 186 10.58 5.83 0.38
N LEU A 187 10.86 6.93 1.07
CA LEU A 187 10.06 7.43 2.20
C LEU A 187 9.30 8.69 1.80
N VAL A 188 8.00 8.68 2.04
CA VAL A 188 7.14 9.86 1.97
C VAL A 188 6.67 10.17 3.37
N ILE A 189 7.13 11.29 3.92
CA ILE A 189 6.77 11.75 5.26
C ILE A 189 5.47 12.55 5.18
N THR A 190 4.52 12.19 6.01
CA THR A 190 3.21 12.84 6.13
C THR A 190 2.92 13.20 7.58
N HIS A 191 1.72 13.75 7.87
CA HIS A 191 1.30 14.14 9.22
C HIS A 191 2.23 15.16 9.90
N VAL A 192 2.81 16.06 9.10
CA VAL A 192 3.70 17.11 9.58
C VAL A 192 2.94 18.11 10.46
N SER A 193 3.49 18.46 11.60
CA SER A 193 2.89 19.42 12.52
C SER A 193 2.78 20.82 11.90
N GLN A 194 1.63 21.48 12.07
CA GLN A 194 1.37 22.84 11.60
C GLN A 194 2.33 23.90 12.16
N ARG A 195 3.15 23.56 13.17
CA ARG A 195 4.21 24.44 13.68
C ARG A 195 5.31 24.72 12.66
N TYR A 196 5.53 23.79 11.72
CA TYR A 196 6.52 23.91 10.66
C TYR A 196 5.84 24.47 9.41
N LYS A 197 6.02 25.79 9.18
CA LYS A 197 5.46 26.46 7.99
C LYS A 197 6.21 26.06 6.72
N GLU A 198 7.53 25.88 6.86
CA GLU A 198 8.42 25.45 5.79
C GLU A 198 9.04 24.11 6.22
N PRO A 199 8.68 23.00 5.57
CA PRO A 199 9.13 21.67 5.98
C PRO A 199 10.55 21.32 5.52
N SER A 200 11.32 22.26 4.98
CA SER A 200 12.68 22.06 4.49
C SER A 200 13.62 21.48 5.54
N GLU A 201 13.60 22.02 6.76
CA GLU A 201 14.44 21.53 7.88
C GLU A 201 14.10 20.08 8.23
N MET A 202 12.82 19.71 8.18
CA MET A 202 12.37 18.33 8.41
C MET A 202 12.88 17.38 7.32
N LEU A 203 12.88 17.83 6.08
CA LEU A 203 13.40 17.07 4.96
C LEU A 203 14.92 16.88 5.04
N GLU A 204 15.65 17.92 5.43
CA GLU A 204 17.09 17.87 5.63
C GLU A 204 17.45 16.88 6.75
N GLU A 205 16.75 16.95 7.89
CA GLU A 205 16.94 15.98 8.98
C GLU A 205 16.65 14.54 8.52
N ALA A 206 15.52 14.30 7.86
CA ALA A 206 15.16 12.98 7.38
C ALA A 206 16.23 12.42 6.43
N ARG A 207 16.72 13.23 5.48
CA ARG A 207 17.74 12.84 4.49
C ARG A 207 19.09 12.53 5.10
N THR A 208 19.39 13.02 6.28
CA THR A 208 20.60 12.62 7.02
C THR A 208 20.60 11.12 7.34
N TYR A 209 19.43 10.51 7.48
CA TYR A 209 19.27 9.10 7.85
C TYR A 209 18.75 8.22 6.69
N PHE A 210 18.03 8.82 5.75
CA PHE A 210 17.51 8.13 4.57
C PHE A 210 17.38 9.14 3.40
N ASP A 211 18.33 9.12 2.48
CA ASP A 211 18.47 10.10 1.40
C ASP A 211 17.21 10.19 0.50
N ASN A 212 16.60 9.03 0.17
CA ASN A 212 15.40 9.00 -0.68
C ASN A 212 14.10 9.32 0.08
N SER A 213 14.14 10.44 0.84
CA SER A 213 13.02 10.98 1.60
C SER A 213 12.42 12.20 0.91
N VAL A 214 11.10 12.34 0.99
CA VAL A 214 10.34 13.53 0.58
C VAL A 214 9.27 13.83 1.61
N ILE A 215 8.90 15.12 1.75
CA ILE A 215 7.72 15.52 2.52
C ILE A 215 6.51 15.48 1.58
N ALA A 216 5.40 14.95 2.07
CA ALA A 216 4.16 14.87 1.29
C ALA A 216 3.58 16.26 1.03
N GLU A 217 3.12 16.48 -0.19
CA GLU A 217 2.32 17.64 -0.61
C GLU A 217 1.01 17.15 -1.23
N ASP A 218 -0.02 17.98 -1.15
CA ASP A 218 -1.31 17.66 -1.74
C ASP A 218 -1.18 17.41 -3.25
N PHE A 219 -1.84 16.38 -3.75
CA PHE A 219 -1.82 15.94 -5.15
C PHE A 219 -0.48 15.42 -5.68
N MET A 220 0.52 15.18 -4.81
CA MET A 220 1.80 14.57 -5.20
C MET A 220 1.57 13.18 -5.82
N LYS A 221 2.31 12.87 -6.90
CA LYS A 221 2.19 11.60 -7.63
C LYS A 221 3.53 10.89 -7.68
N PHE A 222 3.52 9.58 -7.43
CA PHE A 222 4.68 8.70 -7.52
C PHE A 222 4.48 7.64 -8.60
N ASN A 223 5.50 7.41 -9.42
CA ASN A 223 5.58 6.29 -10.34
C ASN A 223 6.54 5.25 -9.73
N LEU A 224 6.07 4.00 -9.58
CA LEU A 224 6.80 2.89 -8.96
C LEU A 224 7.20 1.82 -9.96
#